data_dd0760720f03b7220fa344468472d5b1
#
_entry.id   dd0760720f03b7220fa344468472d5b1
#
_cell.length_a   1.000
_cell.length_b   1.000
_cell.length_c   1.000
_cell.angle_alpha   90.00
_cell.angle_beta   90.00
_cell.angle_gamma   90.00
#
_symmetry.space_group_name_H-M   'P 1'
#
loop_
_entity.id
_entity.type
_entity.pdbx_description
1 polymer ?
#
loop_
_entity_poly.entity_id
_entity_poly.type
_entity_poly.pdbx_seq_one_letter_code
_entity_poly.pdbx_strand_id
1 'polypeptide(L)'
;MIRETRTENGLVKGIVGTNARVTVFKGIPYAAPPVGENRWRAPQPAENWEGVRECYEFGPIAMQNTPGADPDAFYSKEWHVDPDIAMSEDCLQLNIWTPAKSTEDKLPVMMWIHGGGMQEGYGHEQEFDGEHFAKRGVILVSITYRLNVFAFMAHKELTAAQPDAPCNFGLLDMVAALKWIKRNIVNFGGDPENVTIFGQSGGGAAVQYLCCSPMTVGLFQHAIIQSAGLNAMAIPSLGXXXXWSLTESVSHPAVSFWYP
;
A
#
# COMPACT_ATOMS: atom_id res chain seq x y z
N MET A 1 3.78 -20.44 -14.49
CA MET A 1 3.40 -19.41 -13.51
C MET A 1 4.33 -19.52 -12.32
N ILE A 2 4.80 -18.39 -11.83
CA ILE A 2 5.64 -18.33 -10.62
C ILE A 2 4.73 -18.61 -9.43
N ARG A 3 4.88 -19.76 -8.79
CA ARG A 3 4.09 -20.15 -7.60
C ARG A 3 4.90 -20.02 -6.31
N GLU A 4 6.21 -20.06 -6.42
CA GLU A 4 7.12 -19.91 -5.31
C GLU A 4 8.28 -19.03 -5.78
N THR A 5 8.70 -18.09 -4.94
CA THR A 5 9.78 -17.18 -5.28
C THR A 5 10.44 -16.64 -4.01
N ARG A 6 11.51 -15.89 -4.19
CA ARG A 6 12.27 -15.32 -3.07
C ARG A 6 11.99 -13.82 -2.94
N THR A 7 11.83 -13.38 -1.70
CA THR A 7 11.91 -11.97 -1.34
C THR A 7 13.23 -11.73 -0.60
N GLU A 8 13.52 -10.48 -0.33
CA GLU A 8 14.69 -10.11 0.48
C GLU A 8 14.67 -10.78 1.86
N ASN A 9 13.48 -11.13 2.38
CA ASN A 9 13.30 -11.67 3.73
C ASN A 9 13.17 -13.19 3.78
N GLY A 10 12.89 -13.86 2.65
CA GLY A 10 12.74 -15.32 2.63
C GLY A 10 11.93 -15.80 1.43
N LEU A 11 11.68 -17.11 1.39
CA LEU A 11 10.87 -17.71 0.33
C LEU A 11 9.38 -17.50 0.61
N VAL A 12 8.61 -17.25 -0.44
CA VAL A 12 7.15 -17.12 -0.36
C VAL A 12 6.48 -18.02 -1.40
N LYS A 13 5.33 -18.54 -1.05
CA LYS A 13 4.54 -19.40 -1.92
C LYS A 13 3.11 -18.86 -2.02
N GLY A 14 2.66 -18.62 -3.26
CA GLY A 14 1.31 -18.13 -3.54
C GLY A 14 0.37 -19.25 -3.95
N ILE A 15 -0.91 -18.92 -4.04
CA ILE A 15 -1.95 -19.84 -4.48
C ILE A 15 -2.36 -19.54 -5.93
N VAL A 16 -3.03 -20.49 -6.53
CA VAL A 16 -3.65 -20.33 -7.85
C VAL A 16 -4.85 -19.40 -7.69
N GLY A 17 -4.95 -18.38 -8.53
CA GLY A 17 -6.15 -17.53 -8.58
C GLY A 17 -7.35 -18.26 -9.14
N THR A 18 -8.48 -17.59 -9.27
CA THR A 18 -9.66 -18.17 -9.94
C THR A 18 -9.33 -18.48 -11.39
N ASN A 19 -8.42 -17.72 -11.99
CA ASN A 19 -7.82 -18.05 -13.28
C ASN A 19 -6.49 -18.78 -13.03
N ALA A 20 -6.36 -20.00 -13.57
CA ALA A 20 -5.16 -20.84 -13.39
C ALA A 20 -3.88 -20.20 -13.89
N ARG A 21 -3.98 -19.14 -14.71
CA ARG A 21 -2.81 -18.39 -15.24
C ARG A 21 -2.36 -17.27 -14.31
N VAL A 22 -3.01 -17.11 -13.17
CA VAL A 22 -2.66 -16.07 -12.18
C VAL A 22 -2.21 -16.75 -10.90
N THR A 23 -1.16 -16.23 -10.30
CA THR A 23 -0.75 -16.58 -8.94
C THR A 23 -1.09 -15.39 -8.04
N VAL A 24 -1.63 -15.70 -6.87
CA VAL A 24 -1.92 -14.70 -5.86
C VAL A 24 -1.06 -14.99 -4.63
N PHE A 25 -0.28 -14.00 -4.23
CA PHE A 25 0.48 -14.04 -2.97
C PHE A 25 -0.22 -13.06 -2.03
N LYS A 26 -0.68 -13.52 -0.89
CA LYS A 26 -1.44 -12.73 0.08
C LYS A 26 -0.64 -12.54 1.37
N GLY A 27 -0.69 -11.35 1.95
CA GLY A 27 -0.14 -11.11 3.28
C GLY A 27 1.38 -11.16 3.36
N ILE A 28 2.10 -10.67 2.35
CA ILE A 28 3.57 -10.57 2.43
C ILE A 28 3.93 -9.33 3.25
N PRO A 29 4.66 -9.46 4.37
CA PRO A 29 5.07 -8.28 5.14
C PRO A 29 6.11 -7.46 4.36
N TYR A 30 5.88 -6.16 4.25
CA TYR A 30 6.86 -5.25 3.64
C TYR A 30 7.61 -4.43 4.69
N ALA A 31 7.17 -4.53 5.94
CA ALA A 31 7.81 -3.87 7.10
C ALA A 31 7.50 -4.69 8.35
N ALA A 32 8.25 -4.42 9.42
CA ALA A 32 8.01 -5.03 10.73
C ALA A 32 6.67 -4.58 11.30
N PRO A 33 6.02 -5.38 12.14
CA PRO A 33 4.77 -4.97 12.81
C PRO A 33 4.95 -3.65 13.56
N PRO A 34 4.07 -2.65 13.30
CA PRO A 34 4.16 -1.35 13.97
C PRO A 34 3.46 -1.40 15.34
N VAL A 35 3.87 -2.32 16.19
CA VAL A 35 3.31 -2.58 17.51
C VAL A 35 4.34 -2.26 18.60
N GLY A 36 3.89 -2.06 19.83
CA GLY A 36 4.78 -1.83 20.96
C GLY A 36 5.72 -0.65 20.71
N GLU A 37 7.02 -0.90 20.73
CA GLU A 37 8.05 0.12 20.53
C GLU A 37 8.05 0.71 19.10
N ASN A 38 7.46 0.00 18.13
CA ASN A 38 7.37 0.47 16.75
C ASN A 38 6.10 1.30 16.48
N ARG A 39 5.18 1.36 17.46
CA ARG A 39 3.98 2.20 17.31
C ARG A 39 4.39 3.67 17.21
N TRP A 40 3.80 4.37 16.27
CA TRP A 40 4.10 5.78 15.98
C TRP A 40 5.57 6.00 15.64
N ARG A 41 6.17 5.06 14.92
CA ARG A 41 7.51 5.20 14.36
C ARG A 41 7.47 4.97 12.86
N ALA A 42 8.51 5.44 12.17
CA ALA A 42 8.73 5.09 10.78
C ALA A 42 8.76 3.55 10.64
N PRO A 43 8.23 2.99 9.54
CA PRO A 43 8.24 1.53 9.37
C PRO A 43 9.66 0.98 9.43
N GLN A 44 9.84 -0.11 10.17
CA GLN A 44 11.12 -0.77 10.34
C GLN A 44 11.23 -1.96 9.38
N PRO A 45 12.43 -2.42 9.06
CA PRO A 45 12.60 -3.57 8.16
C PRO A 45 11.89 -4.81 8.70
N ALA A 46 11.23 -5.56 7.81
CA ALA A 46 10.61 -6.82 8.18
C ALA A 46 11.66 -7.85 8.58
N GLU A 47 11.30 -8.76 9.48
CA GLU A 47 12.19 -9.84 9.91
C GLU A 47 12.35 -10.87 8.78
N ASN A 48 13.52 -11.50 8.74
CA ASN A 48 13.76 -12.63 7.85
C ASN A 48 13.09 -13.89 8.42
N TRP A 49 12.69 -14.79 7.54
CA TRP A 49 12.13 -16.08 7.96
C TRP A 49 12.85 -17.22 7.26
N GLU A 50 12.83 -18.37 7.92
CA GLU A 50 13.36 -19.62 7.38
C GLU A 50 12.22 -20.43 6.75
N GLY A 51 12.58 -21.28 5.80
CA GLY A 51 11.59 -22.10 5.08
C GLY A 51 10.77 -21.28 4.09
N VAL A 52 9.60 -21.80 3.78
CA VAL A 52 8.68 -21.19 2.79
C VAL A 52 7.45 -20.63 3.53
N ARG A 53 7.25 -19.32 3.42
CA ARG A 53 6.06 -18.66 3.96
C ARG A 53 4.90 -18.89 2.98
N GLU A 54 3.86 -19.54 3.46
CA GLU A 54 2.63 -19.74 2.68
C GLU A 54 1.80 -18.46 2.69
N CYS A 55 1.75 -17.80 1.53
CA CYS A 55 1.04 -16.52 1.35
C CYS A 55 -0.33 -16.79 0.73
N TYR A 56 -1.16 -17.52 1.46
CA TYR A 56 -2.46 -18.02 1.00
C TYR A 56 -3.64 -17.21 1.51
N GLU A 57 -3.46 -16.51 2.64
CA GLU A 57 -4.52 -15.75 3.28
C GLU A 57 -4.13 -14.27 3.37
N PHE A 58 -5.13 -13.40 3.23
CA PHE A 58 -4.91 -11.98 3.47
C PHE A 58 -4.57 -11.75 4.94
N GLY A 59 -3.68 -10.84 5.20
CA GLY A 59 -3.38 -10.46 6.58
C GLY A 59 -4.44 -9.51 7.14
N PRO A 60 -4.35 -9.21 8.44
CA PRO A 60 -5.32 -8.33 9.07
C PRO A 60 -5.27 -6.91 8.49
N ILE A 61 -6.41 -6.25 8.52
CA ILE A 61 -6.50 -4.86 8.09
C ILE A 61 -6.05 -3.93 9.23
N ALA A 62 -5.75 -2.68 8.90
CA ALA A 62 -5.35 -1.67 9.90
C ALA A 62 -6.50 -1.40 10.87
N MET A 63 -6.14 -1.07 12.11
CA MET A 63 -7.11 -0.70 13.15
C MET A 63 -7.96 0.49 12.68
N GLN A 64 -9.27 0.30 12.70
CA GLN A 64 -10.25 1.29 12.20
C GLN A 64 -11.62 0.99 12.80
N ASN A 65 -12.63 1.75 12.46
CA ASN A 65 -14.00 1.38 12.78
C ASN A 65 -14.35 0.07 12.06
N THR A 66 -15.12 -0.79 12.72
CA THR A 66 -15.50 -2.07 12.13
C THR A 66 -16.20 -1.86 10.78
N PRO A 67 -15.68 -2.38 9.68
CA PRO A 67 -16.36 -2.28 8.40
C PRO A 67 -17.77 -2.89 8.47
N GLY A 68 -18.75 -2.21 7.90
CA GLY A 68 -20.12 -2.73 7.89
C GLY A 68 -20.86 -2.68 9.23
N ALA A 69 -20.29 -2.06 10.25
CA ALA A 69 -20.94 -1.97 11.59
C ALA A 69 -22.30 -1.28 11.55
N ASP A 70 -22.48 -0.34 10.63
CA ASP A 70 -23.78 0.27 10.39
C ASP A 70 -24.35 -0.29 9.08
N PRO A 71 -25.30 -1.23 9.15
CA PRO A 71 -25.84 -1.84 7.93
C PRO A 71 -26.65 -0.86 7.08
N ASP A 72 -27.05 0.28 7.65
CA ASP A 72 -27.80 1.28 6.90
C ASP A 72 -26.91 2.33 6.25
N ALA A 73 -25.62 2.35 6.56
CA ALA A 73 -24.68 3.23 5.89
C ALA A 73 -24.57 2.91 4.39
N PHE A 74 -24.40 3.96 3.60
CA PHE A 74 -24.21 3.82 2.15
C PHE A 74 -23.08 2.84 1.82
N TYR A 75 -21.96 2.97 2.54
CA TYR A 75 -20.79 2.11 2.34
C TYR A 75 -21.12 0.62 2.55
N SER A 76 -21.86 0.32 3.63
CA SER A 76 -22.26 -1.07 3.92
C SER A 76 -23.20 -1.66 2.87
N LYS A 77 -24.03 -0.81 2.25
CA LYS A 77 -25.00 -1.26 1.24
C LYS A 77 -24.40 -1.44 -0.14
N GLU A 78 -23.45 -0.61 -0.50
CA GLU A 78 -22.90 -0.54 -1.86
C GLU A 78 -21.56 -1.26 -2.03
N TRP A 79 -20.87 -1.57 -0.92
CA TRP A 79 -19.58 -2.24 -0.90
C TRP A 79 -19.70 -3.61 -0.25
N HIS A 80 -18.89 -4.54 -0.69
CA HIS A 80 -18.86 -5.89 -0.10
C HIS A 80 -17.98 -5.89 1.13
N VAL A 81 -18.48 -5.31 2.23
CA VAL A 81 -17.73 -5.23 3.49
C VAL A 81 -17.94 -6.48 4.34
N ASP A 82 -16.88 -6.91 5.00
CA ASP A 82 -16.89 -8.05 5.91
C ASP A 82 -16.77 -7.52 7.34
N PRO A 83 -17.84 -7.54 8.14
CA PRO A 83 -17.77 -7.02 9.51
C PRO A 83 -16.92 -7.88 10.45
N ASP A 84 -16.63 -9.12 10.06
CA ASP A 84 -15.82 -10.03 10.85
C ASP A 84 -14.34 -10.03 10.44
N ILE A 85 -13.94 -9.13 9.54
CA ILE A 85 -12.56 -9.06 9.05
C ILE A 85 -11.58 -8.79 10.19
N ALA A 86 -10.51 -9.56 10.24
CA ALA A 86 -9.52 -9.43 11.31
C ALA A 86 -8.79 -8.07 11.21
N MET A 87 -8.72 -7.36 12.32
CA MET A 87 -8.00 -6.08 12.43
C MET A 87 -6.83 -6.20 13.37
N SER A 88 -5.73 -5.54 13.05
CA SER A 88 -4.54 -5.53 13.89
C SER A 88 -3.70 -4.28 13.62
N GLU A 89 -2.93 -3.85 14.60
CA GLU A 89 -1.84 -2.90 14.33
C GLU A 89 -0.76 -3.56 13.44
N ASP A 90 -0.61 -4.89 13.50
CA ASP A 90 0.27 -5.65 12.61
C ASP A 90 -0.38 -5.78 11.24
N CYS A 91 -0.33 -4.70 10.46
CA CYS A 91 -1.06 -4.57 9.19
C CYS A 91 -0.17 -4.21 7.99
N LEU A 92 1.15 -4.10 8.17
CA LEU A 92 2.03 -3.63 7.10
C LEU A 92 2.36 -4.76 6.12
N GLN A 93 1.38 -5.09 5.30
CA GLN A 93 1.42 -6.22 4.38
C GLN A 93 0.96 -5.80 2.99
N LEU A 94 1.38 -6.58 2.00
CA LEU A 94 0.95 -6.38 0.62
C LEU A 94 0.52 -7.70 -0.01
N ASN A 95 -0.26 -7.58 -1.07
CA ASN A 95 -0.75 -8.73 -1.83
C ASN A 95 -0.35 -8.54 -3.29
N ILE A 96 -0.03 -9.64 -3.99
CA ILE A 96 0.45 -9.58 -5.37
C ILE A 96 -0.36 -10.55 -6.22
N TRP A 97 -0.93 -10.06 -7.32
CA TRP A 97 -1.53 -10.87 -8.38
C TRP A 97 -0.60 -10.80 -9.59
N THR A 98 -0.01 -11.95 -9.96
CA THR A 98 0.92 -11.99 -11.09
C THR A 98 0.54 -13.06 -12.11
N PRO A 99 0.52 -12.74 -13.40
CA PRO A 99 0.39 -13.73 -14.46
C PRO A 99 1.74 -14.21 -14.97
N ALA A 100 2.86 -13.80 -14.35
CA ALA A 100 4.20 -14.07 -14.85
C ALA A 100 4.51 -15.56 -14.85
N LYS A 101 5.23 -15.98 -15.89
CA LYS A 101 5.73 -17.34 -16.04
C LYS A 101 7.19 -17.43 -15.61
N SER A 102 7.90 -16.32 -15.69
CA SER A 102 9.33 -16.21 -15.44
C SER A 102 9.65 -14.86 -14.79
N THR A 103 10.73 -14.80 -14.06
CA THR A 103 11.27 -13.53 -13.51
C THR A 103 11.73 -12.59 -14.63
N GLU A 104 11.93 -13.13 -15.84
CA GLU A 104 12.38 -12.37 -17.01
C GLU A 104 11.23 -11.72 -17.80
N ASP A 105 9.98 -11.91 -17.39
CA ASP A 105 8.82 -11.43 -18.13
C ASP A 105 8.70 -9.89 -18.14
N LYS A 106 9.23 -9.21 -17.10
CA LYS A 106 9.27 -7.74 -16.98
C LYS A 106 7.90 -7.08 -17.21
N LEU A 107 6.88 -7.59 -16.54
CA LEU A 107 5.52 -7.09 -16.68
C LEU A 107 5.37 -5.74 -15.98
N PRO A 108 4.51 -4.84 -16.50
CA PRO A 108 4.22 -3.60 -15.79
C PRO A 108 3.57 -3.89 -14.45
N VAL A 109 3.86 -3.02 -13.48
CA VAL A 109 3.43 -3.17 -12.09
C VAL A 109 2.52 -2.00 -11.73
N MET A 110 1.39 -2.28 -11.09
CA MET A 110 0.51 -1.23 -10.57
C MET A 110 0.34 -1.44 -9.06
N MET A 111 0.63 -0.39 -8.27
CA MET A 111 0.44 -0.42 -6.80
C MET A 111 -0.84 0.32 -6.44
N TRP A 112 -1.80 -0.41 -5.89
CA TRP A 112 -3.08 0.13 -5.42
C TRP A 112 -2.98 0.68 -4.01
N ILE A 113 -3.45 1.92 -3.82
CA ILE A 113 -3.57 2.58 -2.52
C ILE A 113 -5.06 2.85 -2.29
N HIS A 114 -5.64 2.17 -1.32
CA HIS A 114 -7.08 2.26 -1.05
C HIS A 114 -7.50 3.62 -0.50
N GLY A 115 -8.76 3.94 -0.63
CA GLY A 115 -9.37 5.17 -0.11
C GLY A 115 -9.81 5.04 1.34
N GLY A 116 -10.87 5.78 1.68
CA GLY A 116 -11.42 5.81 3.04
C GLY A 116 -10.91 6.97 3.89
N GLY A 117 -10.49 8.07 3.26
CA GLY A 117 -10.10 9.29 3.97
C GLY A 117 -8.89 9.13 4.88
N MET A 118 -8.09 8.09 4.69
CA MET A 118 -6.97 7.74 5.60
C MET A 118 -7.44 7.38 7.01
N GLN A 119 -8.71 7.05 7.16
CA GLN A 119 -9.37 6.69 8.43
C GLN A 119 -9.78 5.21 8.43
N GLU A 120 -10.16 4.70 7.26
CA GLU A 120 -10.72 3.36 7.11
C GLU A 120 -10.39 2.81 5.71
N GLY A 121 -10.81 1.57 5.43
CA GLY A 121 -10.56 0.91 4.16
C GLY A 121 -9.40 -0.08 4.23
N TYR A 122 -9.21 -0.87 3.18
CA TYR A 122 -8.12 -1.84 3.11
C TYR A 122 -7.85 -2.26 1.67
N GLY A 123 -6.65 -2.80 1.44
CA GLY A 123 -6.16 -3.06 0.08
C GLY A 123 -6.76 -4.27 -0.61
N HIS A 124 -7.48 -5.13 0.12
CA HIS A 124 -8.06 -6.35 -0.45
C HIS A 124 -9.59 -6.40 -0.33
N GLU A 125 -10.24 -5.23 -0.33
CA GLU A 125 -11.69 -5.18 -0.54
C GLU A 125 -12.03 -5.92 -1.83
N GLN A 126 -13.16 -6.59 -1.88
CA GLN A 126 -13.52 -7.45 -3.00
C GLN A 126 -13.49 -6.69 -4.34
N GLU A 127 -13.82 -5.42 -4.32
CA GLU A 127 -13.83 -4.55 -5.49
C GLU A 127 -12.43 -4.33 -6.07
N PHE A 128 -11.39 -4.58 -5.28
CA PHE A 128 -10.00 -4.32 -5.68
C PHE A 128 -9.21 -5.60 -5.97
N ASP A 129 -9.92 -6.72 -6.21
CA ASP A 129 -9.26 -7.96 -6.59
C ASP A 129 -8.42 -7.76 -7.86
N GLY A 130 -7.15 -8.11 -7.78
CA GLY A 130 -6.18 -7.84 -8.83
C GLY A 130 -6.22 -8.78 -10.02
N GLU A 131 -7.08 -9.79 -9.99
CA GLU A 131 -7.07 -10.81 -11.03
C GLU A 131 -7.40 -10.25 -12.41
N HIS A 132 -8.25 -9.22 -12.47
CA HIS A 132 -8.60 -8.58 -13.75
C HIS A 132 -7.40 -7.84 -14.37
N PHE A 133 -6.54 -7.26 -13.56
CA PHE A 133 -5.28 -6.66 -14.02
C PHE A 133 -4.32 -7.75 -14.49
N ALA A 134 -4.19 -8.80 -13.70
CA ALA A 134 -3.29 -9.92 -14.03
C ALA A 134 -3.69 -10.58 -15.35
N LYS A 135 -4.99 -10.76 -15.60
CA LYS A 135 -5.49 -11.31 -16.88
C LYS A 135 -5.08 -10.45 -18.08
N ARG A 136 -4.78 -9.17 -17.86
CA ARG A 136 -4.32 -8.23 -18.91
C ARG A 136 -2.82 -8.06 -18.96
N GLY A 137 -2.07 -8.89 -18.23
CA GLY A 137 -0.60 -8.85 -18.26
C GLY A 137 0.03 -7.80 -17.34
N VAL A 138 -0.71 -7.34 -16.34
CA VAL A 138 -0.22 -6.35 -15.39
C VAL A 138 -0.13 -7.02 -14.01
N ILE A 139 0.95 -6.81 -13.29
CA ILE A 139 1.05 -7.25 -11.89
C ILE A 139 0.36 -6.20 -11.03
N LEU A 140 -0.65 -6.61 -10.26
CA LEU A 140 -1.23 -5.74 -9.25
C LEU A 140 -0.60 -6.03 -7.90
N VAL A 141 -0.21 -4.96 -7.19
CA VAL A 141 0.22 -5.00 -5.80
C VAL A 141 -0.76 -4.14 -5.01
N SER A 142 -1.51 -4.72 -4.07
CA SER A 142 -2.32 -3.93 -3.15
C SER A 142 -1.63 -3.87 -1.80
N ILE A 143 -1.72 -2.74 -1.13
CA ILE A 143 -1.05 -2.55 0.16
C ILE A 143 -2.07 -2.22 1.25
N THR A 144 -1.75 -2.62 2.47
CA THR A 144 -2.41 -2.14 3.68
C THR A 144 -1.40 -1.23 4.39
N TYR A 145 -1.85 -0.11 4.90
CA TYR A 145 -1.01 0.89 5.58
C TYR A 145 -1.74 1.37 6.83
N ARG A 146 -1.00 1.92 7.78
CA ARG A 146 -1.61 2.44 9.02
C ARG A 146 -2.57 3.59 8.70
N LEU A 147 -3.62 3.70 9.51
CA LEU A 147 -4.70 4.66 9.35
C LEU A 147 -4.89 5.50 10.62
N ASN A 148 -5.66 6.55 10.48
CA ASN A 148 -6.20 7.37 11.59
C ASN A 148 -5.11 7.77 12.60
N VAL A 149 -5.39 7.66 13.91
CA VAL A 149 -4.47 8.08 14.97
C VAL A 149 -3.16 7.27 14.96
N PHE A 150 -3.20 6.02 14.49
CA PHE A 150 -1.99 5.18 14.42
C PHE A 150 -1.01 5.65 13.34
N ALA A 151 -1.52 6.38 12.34
CA ALA A 151 -0.72 6.83 11.20
C ALA A 151 -0.40 8.33 11.25
N PHE A 152 -1.33 9.15 11.71
CA PHE A 152 -1.30 10.58 11.45
C PHE A 152 -1.33 11.44 12.72
N MET A 153 -1.08 10.83 13.88
CA MET A 153 -1.01 11.58 15.13
C MET A 153 0.23 12.48 15.17
N ALA A 154 0.00 13.78 15.30
CA ALA A 154 1.07 14.76 15.52
C ALA A 154 1.08 15.15 17.00
N HIS A 155 2.16 14.86 17.69
CA HIS A 155 2.30 15.18 19.10
C HIS A 155 3.74 15.60 19.40
N LYS A 156 3.89 16.66 20.19
CA LYS A 156 5.20 17.26 20.48
C LYS A 156 6.21 16.26 21.06
N GLU A 157 5.74 15.33 21.90
CA GLU A 157 6.62 14.32 22.50
C GLU A 157 7.08 13.29 21.48
N LEU A 158 6.19 12.91 20.54
CA LEU A 158 6.57 12.02 19.45
C LEU A 158 7.61 12.69 18.55
N THR A 159 7.39 13.97 18.22
CA THR A 159 8.36 14.73 17.41
C THR A 159 9.71 14.85 18.13
N ALA A 160 9.69 15.11 19.45
CA ALA A 160 10.94 15.23 20.22
C ALA A 160 11.67 13.87 20.30
N ALA A 161 10.94 12.76 20.37
CA ALA A 161 11.53 11.43 20.43
C ALA A 161 12.11 11.00 19.08
N GLN A 162 11.62 11.55 17.98
CA GLN A 162 12.00 11.15 16.61
C GLN A 162 12.09 12.39 15.71
N PRO A 163 13.07 13.26 15.93
CA PRO A 163 13.16 14.52 15.17
C PRO A 163 13.36 14.32 13.66
N ASP A 164 13.95 13.19 13.26
CA ASP A 164 14.20 12.87 11.85
C ASP A 164 13.05 12.06 11.22
N ALA A 165 12.03 11.72 11.99
CA ALA A 165 10.88 10.92 11.52
C ALA A 165 9.60 11.67 11.88
N PRO A 166 9.18 12.58 11.02
CA PRO A 166 7.95 13.35 11.27
C PRO A 166 6.74 12.41 11.38
N CYS A 167 5.69 12.89 11.93
CA CYS A 167 4.41 12.18 11.96
C CYS A 167 4.00 11.83 10.51
N ASN A 168 2.99 11.33 10.11
CA ASN A 168 2.61 10.86 8.76
C ASN A 168 3.15 9.45 8.48
N PHE A 169 3.09 8.61 9.52
CA PHE A 169 3.61 7.24 9.42
C PHE A 169 2.92 6.43 8.33
N GLY A 170 1.63 6.70 8.05
CA GLY A 170 0.92 6.04 6.95
C GLY A 170 1.53 6.34 5.58
N LEU A 171 2.00 7.57 5.36
CA LEU A 171 2.70 7.89 4.12
C LEU A 171 4.07 7.21 4.08
N LEU A 172 4.75 7.12 5.22
CA LEU A 172 6.03 6.41 5.30
C LEU A 172 5.84 4.91 5.04
N ASP A 173 4.70 4.33 5.44
CA ASP A 173 4.36 2.94 5.14
C ASP A 173 4.26 2.73 3.62
N MET A 174 3.60 3.68 2.92
CA MET A 174 3.49 3.61 1.45
C MET A 174 4.87 3.73 0.78
N VAL A 175 5.74 4.60 1.31
CA VAL A 175 7.12 4.72 0.83
C VAL A 175 7.87 3.40 1.06
N ALA A 176 7.68 2.77 2.22
CA ALA A 176 8.32 1.47 2.52
C ALA A 176 7.84 0.38 1.56
N ALA A 177 6.53 0.35 1.24
CA ALA A 177 5.97 -0.59 0.27
C ALA A 177 6.57 -0.35 -1.13
N LEU A 178 6.71 0.90 -1.54
CA LEU A 178 7.35 1.23 -2.83
C LEU A 178 8.81 0.77 -2.87
N LYS A 179 9.55 1.00 -1.78
CA LYS A 179 10.94 0.52 -1.67
C LYS A 179 11.00 -0.99 -1.73
N TRP A 180 10.02 -1.68 -1.09
CA TRP A 180 9.92 -3.13 -1.15
C TRP A 180 9.67 -3.59 -2.60
N ILE A 181 8.73 -2.95 -3.31
CA ILE A 181 8.45 -3.26 -4.72
C ILE A 181 9.72 -3.11 -5.55
N LYS A 182 10.44 -2.01 -5.39
CA LYS A 182 11.68 -1.73 -6.13
C LYS A 182 12.71 -2.84 -5.99
N ARG A 183 12.82 -3.41 -4.77
CA ARG A 183 13.83 -4.46 -4.50
C ARG A 183 13.38 -5.86 -4.86
N ASN A 184 12.06 -6.13 -4.83
CA ASN A 184 11.57 -7.52 -4.85
C ASN A 184 10.74 -7.90 -6.07
N ILE A 185 10.12 -6.93 -6.76
CA ILE A 185 9.07 -7.25 -7.74
C ILE A 185 9.60 -8.01 -8.96
N VAL A 186 10.88 -7.91 -9.25
CA VAL A 186 11.51 -8.68 -10.33
C VAL A 186 11.34 -10.18 -10.09
N ASN A 187 11.36 -10.61 -8.84
CA ASN A 187 11.21 -12.02 -8.49
C ASN A 187 9.78 -12.54 -8.73
N PHE A 188 8.83 -11.64 -8.92
CA PHE A 188 7.44 -11.94 -9.26
C PHE A 188 7.17 -11.71 -10.76
N GLY A 189 8.22 -11.45 -11.54
CA GLY A 189 8.15 -11.21 -12.99
C GLY A 189 7.81 -9.77 -13.37
N GLY A 190 7.88 -8.82 -12.42
CA GLY A 190 7.57 -7.41 -12.66
C GLY A 190 8.80 -6.59 -13.03
N ASP A 191 8.55 -5.45 -13.65
CA ASP A 191 9.58 -4.49 -14.02
C ASP A 191 9.63 -3.37 -12.97
N PRO A 192 10.69 -3.29 -12.14
CA PRO A 192 10.81 -2.20 -11.15
C PRO A 192 11.04 -0.83 -11.78
N GLU A 193 11.27 -0.77 -13.09
CA GLU A 193 11.39 0.50 -13.83
C GLU A 193 10.10 0.86 -14.57
N ASN A 194 9.00 0.10 -14.33
CA ASN A 194 7.70 0.37 -14.94
C ASN A 194 6.60 0.18 -13.89
N VAL A 195 6.64 1.04 -12.87
CA VAL A 195 5.71 1.00 -11.72
C VAL A 195 4.76 2.19 -11.81
N THR A 196 3.47 1.91 -11.76
CA THR A 196 2.40 2.91 -11.68
C THR A 196 1.82 2.87 -10.26
N ILE A 197 1.74 4.00 -9.59
CA ILE A 197 0.96 4.11 -8.35
C ILE A 197 -0.43 4.63 -8.68
N PHE A 198 -1.45 4.08 -8.04
CA PHE A 198 -2.81 4.58 -8.27
C PHE A 198 -3.66 4.41 -7.02
N GLY A 199 -4.64 5.31 -6.87
CA GLY A 199 -5.49 5.29 -5.70
C GLY A 199 -6.70 6.18 -5.87
N GLN A 200 -7.72 5.93 -5.07
CA GLN A 200 -9.00 6.64 -5.16
C GLN A 200 -9.28 7.36 -3.84
N SER A 201 -9.89 8.56 -3.90
CA SER A 201 -10.26 9.33 -2.71
C SER A 201 -9.03 9.60 -1.81
N GLY A 202 -9.05 9.16 -0.55
CA GLY A 202 -7.88 9.26 0.34
C GLY A 202 -6.63 8.64 -0.26
N GLY A 203 -6.76 7.50 -0.97
CA GLY A 203 -5.66 6.88 -1.70
C GLY A 203 -5.15 7.74 -2.85
N GLY A 204 -6.07 8.41 -3.56
CA GLY A 204 -5.70 9.36 -4.61
C GLY A 204 -4.95 10.57 -4.04
N ALA A 205 -5.37 11.07 -2.87
CA ALA A 205 -4.62 12.13 -2.17
C ALA A 205 -3.22 11.64 -1.76
N ALA A 206 -3.13 10.39 -1.29
CA ALA A 206 -1.83 9.79 -0.96
C ALA A 206 -0.93 9.74 -2.19
N VAL A 207 -1.48 9.35 -3.37
CA VAL A 207 -0.72 9.37 -4.63
C VAL A 207 -0.15 10.77 -4.89
N GLN A 208 -0.96 11.82 -4.69
CA GLN A 208 -0.47 13.20 -4.86
C GLN A 208 0.69 13.51 -3.93
N TYR A 209 0.56 13.16 -2.64
CA TYR A 209 1.63 13.39 -1.66
C TYR A 209 2.91 12.63 -2.05
N LEU A 210 2.77 11.39 -2.52
CA LEU A 210 3.92 10.60 -2.95
C LEU A 210 4.59 11.23 -4.19
N CYS A 211 3.80 11.78 -5.12
CA CYS A 211 4.35 12.47 -6.30
C CYS A 211 5.18 13.71 -5.91
N CYS A 212 4.83 14.34 -4.79
CA CYS A 212 5.53 15.54 -4.32
C CYS A 212 6.66 15.24 -3.34
N SER A 213 6.81 13.98 -2.92
CA SER A 213 7.78 13.62 -1.89
C SER A 213 9.16 13.32 -2.47
N PRO A 214 10.23 13.93 -1.96
CA PRO A 214 11.58 13.57 -2.39
C PRO A 214 11.96 12.13 -2.01
N MET A 215 11.25 11.52 -1.05
CA MET A 215 11.52 10.14 -0.59
C MET A 215 11.15 9.09 -1.63
N THR A 216 10.40 9.47 -2.67
CA THR A 216 9.88 8.54 -3.67
C THR A 216 10.57 8.65 -5.03
N VAL A 217 11.57 9.51 -5.13
CA VAL A 217 12.32 9.69 -6.39
C VAL A 217 12.86 8.33 -6.86
N GLY A 218 12.50 7.93 -8.10
CA GLY A 218 12.97 6.68 -8.70
C GLY A 218 12.23 5.43 -8.25
N LEU A 219 11.17 5.56 -7.42
CA LEU A 219 10.42 4.40 -6.93
C LEU A 219 9.22 4.04 -7.83
N PHE A 220 8.74 5.00 -8.63
CA PHE A 220 7.67 4.77 -9.60
C PHE A 220 7.84 5.70 -10.80
N GLN A 221 7.18 5.38 -11.90
CA GLN A 221 7.30 6.12 -13.15
C GLN A 221 5.98 6.78 -13.57
N HIS A 222 4.85 6.26 -13.08
CA HIS A 222 3.52 6.73 -13.48
C HIS A 222 2.62 6.85 -12.27
N ALA A 223 1.63 7.75 -12.35
CA ALA A 223 0.67 7.95 -11.27
C ALA A 223 -0.74 8.18 -11.84
N ILE A 224 -1.75 7.57 -11.21
CA ILE A 224 -3.16 7.78 -11.55
C ILE A 224 -3.89 8.21 -10.28
N ILE A 225 -4.49 9.38 -10.32
CA ILE A 225 -5.19 9.98 -9.18
C ILE A 225 -6.69 9.94 -9.48
N GLN A 226 -7.44 9.22 -8.67
CA GLN A 226 -8.88 9.05 -8.88
C GLN A 226 -9.65 9.76 -7.77
N SER A 227 -10.52 10.67 -8.17
CA SER A 227 -11.47 11.34 -7.25
C SER A 227 -10.80 11.98 -6.03
N ALA A 228 -9.68 12.69 -6.26
CA ALA A 228 -8.95 13.37 -5.21
C ALA A 228 -8.31 14.66 -5.72
N GLY A 229 -8.17 15.62 -4.82
CA GLY A 229 -7.47 16.87 -5.11
C GLY A 229 -6.85 17.41 -3.82
N LEU A 230 -5.70 18.05 -3.97
CA LEU A 230 -4.96 18.58 -2.80
C LEU A 230 -5.81 19.51 -1.95
N ASN A 231 -6.73 20.26 -2.57
CA ASN A 231 -7.60 21.18 -1.85
C ASN A 231 -8.81 20.51 -1.20
N ALA A 232 -9.10 19.25 -1.55
CA ALA A 232 -10.26 18.54 -1.02
C ALA A 232 -9.98 17.89 0.35
N MET A 233 -8.72 17.81 0.72
CA MET A 233 -8.30 17.10 1.94
C MET A 233 -7.82 18.06 3.03
N ALA A 234 -8.55 19.14 3.25
CA ALA A 234 -8.42 19.85 4.51
C ALA A 234 -9.01 18.94 5.58
N ILE A 235 -8.18 18.13 6.23
CA ILE A 235 -8.58 17.34 7.39
C ILE A 235 -8.25 18.22 8.60
N PRO A 236 -9.22 19.00 9.11
CA PRO A 236 -8.92 20.02 10.12
C PRO A 236 -8.53 19.43 11.47
N SER A 237 -8.80 18.17 11.67
CA SER A 237 -8.74 17.56 13.00
C SER A 237 -7.48 16.73 13.26
N LEU A 238 -6.66 16.50 12.28
CA LEU A 238 -5.53 15.57 12.42
C LEU A 238 -4.17 16.25 12.26
N GLY A 239 -4.04 17.48 12.81
CA GLY A 239 -2.74 18.17 12.91
C GLY A 239 -1.76 17.96 11.74
N UNK A 240 -2.18 17.88 10.74
CA UNK A 240 -1.54 17.60 9.74
C UNK A 240 -0.69 18.34 9.25
N UNK A 241 -0.34 18.41 9.54
CA UNK A 241 0.22 18.92 8.90
C UNK A 241 1.39 19.04 8.42
N UNK A 242 1.61 18.40 8.27
CA UNK A 242 2.57 18.54 7.84
C UNK A 242 2.67 19.22 6.76
N UNK A 243 2.44 19.86 6.85
CA UNK A 243 2.64 20.43 6.05
C UNK A 243 3.75 20.19 5.59
N TRP A 244 3.93 19.51 4.91
CA TRP A 244 5.03 19.42 3.98
C TRP A 244 5.08 20.76 3.26
N SER A 245 6.03 21.52 3.59
CA SER A 245 6.15 22.81 2.89
C SER A 245 6.41 22.50 1.41
N LEU A 246 5.45 22.86 0.58
CA LEU A 246 5.55 22.72 -0.89
C LEU A 246 6.56 23.72 -1.48
N THR A 247 7.51 24.16 -0.69
CA THR A 247 8.44 25.24 -1.11
C THR A 247 9.63 24.75 -1.91
N GLU A 248 9.79 23.42 -2.08
CA GLU A 248 10.80 22.91 -3.01
C GLU A 248 10.12 22.13 -4.13
N SER A 249 9.99 22.78 -5.27
CA SER A 249 9.53 22.13 -6.49
C SER A 249 10.61 21.13 -6.94
N VAL A 250 10.42 19.87 -6.54
CA VAL A 250 11.24 18.81 -7.12
C VAL A 250 10.66 18.54 -8.50
N SER A 251 11.37 18.96 -9.52
CA SER A 251 11.03 18.58 -10.88
C SER A 251 11.29 17.07 -11.02
N HIS A 252 10.23 16.28 -10.97
CA HIS A 252 10.30 14.86 -11.31
C HIS A 252 10.45 14.76 -12.84
N PRO A 253 11.54 14.23 -13.36
CA PRO A 253 11.56 13.95 -14.79
C PRO A 253 10.57 12.83 -15.08
N ALA A 254 9.57 13.15 -15.89
CA ALA A 254 8.64 12.22 -16.52
C ALA A 254 7.65 11.47 -15.62
N VAL A 255 6.87 12.20 -14.83
CA VAL A 255 5.61 11.64 -14.31
C VAL A 255 4.49 12.10 -15.26
N SER A 256 3.90 11.16 -15.99
CA SER A 256 2.75 11.49 -16.82
C SER A 256 1.48 11.44 -15.98
N PHE A 257 0.77 12.56 -15.91
CA PHE A 257 -0.51 12.66 -15.22
C PHE A 257 -1.64 12.36 -16.21
N TRP A 258 -2.46 11.39 -15.88
CA TRP A 258 -3.70 11.14 -16.59
C TRP A 258 -4.87 11.61 -15.73
N TYR A 259 -5.60 12.60 -16.23
CA TYR A 259 -6.89 13.02 -15.69
C TYR A 259 -7.96 12.44 -16.62
N PRO A 260 -8.92 11.66 -16.11
CA PRO A 260 -10.05 11.23 -16.92
C PRO A 260 -11.00 12.38 -17.18
#